data_ec7d838cf38b08d62d55058827129243
#
_entry.id   ec7d838cf38b08d62d55058827129243
#
_cell.length_a   1.000
_cell.length_b   1.000
_cell.length_c   1.000
_cell.angle_alpha   90.00
_cell.angle_beta   90.00
_cell.angle_gamma   90.00
#
_symmetry.space_group_name_H-M   'P 1'
#
loop_
_entity.id
_entity.type
_entity.pdbx_description
1 polymer ?
#
loop_
_entity_poly.entity_id
_entity_poly.type
_entity_poly.pdbx_seq_one_letter_code
_entity_poly.pdbx_strand_id
1 'polypeptide(L)'
;MFGSCRSLSSLDLSKWNTSNVTDMSSMFDNCSTLTSLDLSAFNTSNVTNMEYMFGSCRSLTSLDLSAFNTSNVTNMYNMFNNCSALTSLDVSGFNTSNVTNMSNMFNYCSTLTSLDLSAFNTSNVTNMSNMFNYCSALTSLDLNGWDTSNVTNMEYMFGSCGSLTSLDMSGWDTSNVTNMANMFNYCSALTSLDLSAFNTSNVTYMNYMFNNCSALTSLDVSKFDTSKVTNMSWMFYNCSALTSLDLSGFDTSKVTDMSNMFRNCNAITSLDVSKWDTSKVTNMSWMFYNCSALTSLDLSGWDTSNVNNIRNMFYACYALKTIRMVGCSQTTIDNIKAQLSTNHITSCTIVTE
;
A
#
# COMPACT_ATOMS: atom_id res chain seq x y z
N MET A 1 -17.81 1.30 26.59
CA MET A 1 -18.75 1.88 27.55
C MET A 1 -19.41 3.13 26.99
N PHE A 2 -18.67 4.11 26.46
CA PHE A 2 -19.23 5.31 25.80
C PHE A 2 -19.33 5.17 24.28
N GLY A 3 -19.14 3.99 23.74
CA GLY A 3 -19.15 3.76 22.31
C GLY A 3 -20.38 4.35 21.63
N SER A 4 -20.18 5.08 20.53
CA SER A 4 -21.21 5.77 19.76
C SER A 4 -21.94 6.93 20.47
N CYS A 5 -21.36 7.51 21.52
CA CYS A 5 -21.87 8.74 22.14
C CYS A 5 -21.55 9.97 21.27
N ARG A 6 -22.18 10.06 20.10
CA ARG A 6 -21.86 11.03 19.03
C ARG A 6 -22.12 12.50 19.39
N SER A 7 -22.84 12.76 20.48
CA SER A 7 -23.12 14.12 20.99
C SER A 7 -22.33 14.45 22.24
N LEU A 8 -21.45 13.55 22.70
CA LEU A 8 -20.63 13.76 23.88
C LEU A 8 -19.49 14.71 23.55
N SER A 9 -19.50 15.91 24.14
CA SER A 9 -18.47 16.93 23.92
C SER A 9 -17.42 17.00 25.03
N SER A 10 -17.76 16.57 26.24
CA SER A 10 -16.86 16.52 27.39
C SER A 10 -17.27 15.40 28.35
N LEU A 11 -16.31 14.90 29.12
CA LEU A 11 -16.56 13.83 30.07
C LEU A 11 -15.57 13.97 31.25
N ASP A 12 -16.09 13.98 32.49
CA ASP A 12 -15.27 13.95 33.70
C ASP A 12 -15.05 12.49 34.14
N LEU A 13 -13.78 12.07 34.05
CA LEU A 13 -13.35 10.71 34.43
C LEU A 13 -12.43 10.73 35.66
N SER A 14 -12.26 11.89 36.33
CA SER A 14 -11.30 12.09 37.42
C SER A 14 -11.50 11.19 38.63
N LYS A 15 -12.73 10.66 38.80
CA LYS A 15 -13.06 9.77 39.91
C LYS A 15 -13.16 8.29 39.56
N TRP A 16 -12.76 7.96 38.33
CA TRP A 16 -12.86 6.59 37.86
C TRP A 16 -11.69 5.73 38.36
N ASN A 17 -12.01 4.59 38.91
CA ASN A 17 -11.04 3.57 39.28
C ASN A 17 -11.07 2.46 38.20
N THR A 18 -10.03 2.42 37.38
CA THR A 18 -9.90 1.44 36.29
C THR A 18 -8.92 0.31 36.61
N SER A 19 -8.44 0.22 37.87
CA SER A 19 -7.40 -0.73 38.27
C SER A 19 -7.73 -2.21 38.05
N ASN A 20 -9.02 -2.56 37.98
CA ASN A 20 -9.48 -3.93 37.72
C ASN A 20 -9.99 -4.14 36.30
N VAL A 21 -9.85 -3.14 35.41
CA VAL A 21 -10.32 -3.23 34.02
C VAL A 21 -9.28 -3.98 33.21
N THR A 22 -9.71 -5.02 32.51
CA THR A 22 -8.89 -5.83 31.61
C THR A 22 -9.18 -5.59 30.14
N ASP A 23 -10.36 -5.04 29.82
CA ASP A 23 -10.82 -4.78 28.47
C ASP A 23 -11.34 -3.33 28.36
N MET A 24 -10.66 -2.51 27.55
CA MET A 24 -11.04 -1.14 27.22
C MET A 24 -11.45 -1.00 25.74
N SER A 25 -11.75 -2.12 25.08
CA SER A 25 -12.16 -2.09 23.68
C SER A 25 -13.37 -1.22 23.45
N SER A 26 -13.35 -0.43 22.39
CA SER A 26 -14.42 0.47 21.96
C SER A 26 -14.91 1.44 23.06
N MET A 27 -14.08 1.76 24.06
CA MET A 27 -14.54 2.55 25.22
C MET A 27 -15.05 3.92 24.80
N PHE A 28 -14.38 4.58 23.85
CA PHE A 28 -14.77 5.88 23.30
C PHE A 28 -15.01 5.82 21.78
N ASP A 29 -15.16 4.62 21.22
CA ASP A 29 -15.38 4.46 19.79
C ASP A 29 -16.55 5.32 19.30
N ASN A 30 -16.32 6.06 18.20
CA ASN A 30 -17.33 6.91 17.57
C ASN A 30 -17.92 8.01 18.50
N CYS A 31 -17.13 8.50 19.48
CA CYS A 31 -17.40 9.73 20.21
C CYS A 31 -16.98 10.94 19.36
N SER A 32 -17.66 11.14 18.23
CA SER A 32 -17.22 11.97 17.11
C SER A 32 -17.18 13.48 17.41
N THR A 33 -17.82 13.96 18.47
CA THR A 33 -17.84 15.36 18.90
C THR A 33 -16.91 15.65 20.08
N LEU A 34 -16.26 14.61 20.64
CA LEU A 34 -15.33 14.75 21.75
C LEU A 34 -14.06 15.48 21.29
N THR A 35 -13.75 16.64 21.87
CA THR A 35 -12.62 17.47 21.48
C THR A 35 -11.39 17.29 22.37
N SER A 36 -11.58 16.87 23.60
CA SER A 36 -10.52 16.59 24.58
C SER A 36 -10.98 15.53 25.58
N LEU A 37 -10.03 14.83 26.17
CA LEU A 37 -10.29 13.79 27.16
C LEU A 37 -9.13 13.72 28.15
N ASP A 38 -9.45 13.87 29.45
CA ASP A 38 -8.48 13.68 30.52
C ASP A 38 -8.52 12.22 31.00
N LEU A 39 -7.42 11.52 30.78
CA LEU A 39 -7.25 10.11 31.15
C LEU A 39 -6.19 9.91 32.23
N SER A 40 -5.74 10.99 32.89
CA SER A 40 -4.67 10.96 33.90
C SER A 40 -4.98 10.08 35.12
N ALA A 41 -6.29 9.86 35.41
CA ALA A 41 -6.72 8.99 36.49
C ALA A 41 -6.77 7.49 36.11
N PHE A 42 -6.53 7.14 34.81
CA PHE A 42 -6.66 5.76 34.37
C PHE A 42 -5.44 4.92 34.78
N ASN A 43 -5.71 3.78 35.42
CA ASN A 43 -4.75 2.71 35.59
C ASN A 43 -5.04 1.62 34.55
N THR A 44 -4.13 1.46 33.59
CA THR A 44 -4.30 0.49 32.49
C THR A 44 -3.41 -0.74 32.65
N SER A 45 -2.78 -0.93 33.84
CA SER A 45 -1.79 -1.99 34.08
C SER A 45 -2.34 -3.42 33.88
N ASN A 46 -3.67 -3.60 34.00
CA ASN A 46 -4.30 -4.90 33.79
C ASN A 46 -5.01 -5.03 32.43
N VAL A 47 -4.93 -3.99 31.58
CA VAL A 47 -5.64 -3.97 30.29
C VAL A 47 -4.86 -4.83 29.28
N THR A 48 -5.58 -5.75 28.66
CA THR A 48 -5.07 -6.64 27.61
C THR A 48 -5.59 -6.31 26.20
N ASN A 49 -6.72 -5.57 26.12
CA ASN A 49 -7.38 -5.23 24.87
C ASN A 49 -7.74 -3.74 24.82
N MET A 50 -7.19 -3.03 23.80
CA MET A 50 -7.47 -1.62 23.51
C MET A 50 -8.03 -1.41 22.10
N GLU A 51 -8.61 -2.46 21.52
CA GLU A 51 -9.21 -2.45 20.19
C GLU A 51 -10.26 -1.33 20.08
N TYR A 52 -10.20 -0.48 19.04
CA TYR A 52 -11.11 0.65 18.80
C TYR A 52 -11.23 1.65 19.95
N MET A 53 -10.32 1.68 20.92
CA MET A 53 -10.54 2.47 22.15
C MET A 53 -10.91 3.92 21.85
N PHE A 54 -10.26 4.55 20.86
CA PHE A 54 -10.54 5.91 20.40
C PHE A 54 -10.98 5.95 18.92
N GLY A 55 -11.44 4.83 18.38
CA GLY A 55 -11.87 4.74 17.00
C GLY A 55 -12.91 5.81 16.66
N SER A 56 -12.77 6.49 15.51
CA SER A 56 -13.70 7.52 15.03
C SER A 56 -13.96 8.70 15.98
N CYS A 57 -13.01 9.03 16.85
CA CYS A 57 -13.01 10.27 17.62
C CYS A 57 -12.56 11.45 16.74
N ARG A 58 -13.41 11.82 15.77
CA ARG A 58 -13.06 12.70 14.63
C ARG A 58 -12.79 14.16 15.00
N SER A 59 -13.20 14.60 16.21
CA SER A 59 -12.97 15.97 16.69
C SER A 59 -11.85 16.06 17.71
N LEU A 60 -11.26 14.93 18.11
CA LEU A 60 -10.18 14.88 19.08
C LEU A 60 -8.90 15.42 18.44
N THR A 61 -8.37 16.53 18.98
CA THR A 61 -7.20 17.21 18.40
C THR A 61 -5.87 16.80 19.02
N SER A 62 -5.91 16.38 20.29
CA SER A 62 -4.75 15.85 21.02
C SER A 62 -5.22 14.87 22.07
N LEU A 63 -4.33 13.99 22.51
CA LEU A 63 -4.60 13.00 23.55
C LEU A 63 -3.32 12.75 24.34
N ASP A 64 -3.38 12.92 25.66
CA ASP A 64 -2.29 12.57 26.56
C ASP A 64 -2.50 11.15 27.07
N LEU A 65 -1.57 10.26 26.71
CA LEU A 65 -1.56 8.85 27.09
C LEU A 65 -0.32 8.49 27.95
N SER A 66 0.34 9.48 28.51
CA SER A 66 1.57 9.29 29.30
C SER A 66 1.37 8.43 30.55
N ALA A 67 0.12 8.39 31.08
CA ALA A 67 -0.24 7.52 32.19
C ALA A 67 -0.51 6.06 31.81
N PHE A 68 -0.56 5.73 30.52
CA PHE A 68 -0.95 4.39 30.06
C PHE A 68 0.21 3.39 30.21
N ASN A 69 -0.04 2.31 30.92
CA ASN A 69 0.79 1.12 30.91
C ASN A 69 0.20 0.11 29.93
N THR A 70 0.88 -0.10 28.80
CA THR A 70 0.44 -1.00 27.73
C THR A 70 1.15 -2.36 27.74
N SER A 71 1.94 -2.66 28.79
CA SER A 71 2.78 -3.86 28.83
C SER A 71 2.03 -5.19 28.73
N ASN A 72 0.74 -5.21 29.08
CA ASN A 72 -0.13 -6.39 28.98
C ASN A 72 -1.04 -6.38 27.74
N VAL A 73 -0.98 -5.31 26.92
CA VAL A 73 -1.86 -5.19 25.76
C VAL A 73 -1.40 -6.10 24.64
N THR A 74 -2.31 -6.91 24.12
CA THR A 74 -2.07 -7.84 23.00
C THR A 74 -2.74 -7.40 21.70
N ASN A 75 -3.75 -6.51 21.77
CA ASN A 75 -4.52 -6.06 20.62
C ASN A 75 -4.70 -4.54 20.63
N MET A 76 -4.18 -3.86 19.58
CA MET A 76 -4.33 -2.43 19.34
C MET A 76 -5.03 -2.13 17.99
N TYR A 77 -5.78 -3.11 17.48
CA TYR A 77 -6.53 -2.99 16.24
C TYR A 77 -7.44 -1.76 16.26
N ASN A 78 -7.34 -0.90 15.23
CA ASN A 78 -8.16 0.32 15.09
C ASN A 78 -8.08 1.31 16.27
N MET A 79 -7.08 1.26 17.15
CA MET A 79 -7.08 2.05 18.40
C MET A 79 -7.33 3.54 18.17
N PHE A 80 -6.72 4.14 17.13
CA PHE A 80 -6.90 5.54 16.73
C PHE A 80 -7.50 5.69 15.33
N ASN A 81 -8.12 4.63 14.81
CA ASN A 81 -8.69 4.67 13.46
C ASN A 81 -9.66 5.84 13.30
N ASN A 82 -9.48 6.63 12.23
CA ASN A 82 -10.36 7.76 11.90
C ASN A 82 -10.41 8.88 12.97
N CYS A 83 -9.30 9.08 13.70
CA CYS A 83 -9.07 10.27 14.51
C CYS A 83 -8.59 11.41 13.59
N SER A 84 -9.45 11.86 12.68
CA SER A 84 -9.10 12.70 11.54
C SER A 84 -8.75 14.15 11.88
N ALA A 85 -9.01 14.62 13.11
CA ALA A 85 -8.59 15.92 13.61
C ALA A 85 -7.31 15.86 14.47
N LEU A 86 -6.77 14.67 14.74
CA LEU A 86 -5.63 14.49 15.62
C LEU A 86 -4.37 15.04 14.96
N THR A 87 -3.80 16.11 15.52
CA THR A 87 -2.60 16.78 14.98
C THR A 87 -1.30 16.34 15.62
N SER A 88 -1.39 15.82 16.85
CA SER A 88 -0.25 15.26 17.59
C SER A 88 -0.72 14.11 18.50
N LEU A 89 0.13 13.12 18.65
CA LEU A 89 -0.09 11.98 19.53
C LEU A 89 1.25 11.51 20.08
N ASP A 90 1.37 11.47 21.40
CA ASP A 90 2.52 10.90 22.07
C ASP A 90 2.23 9.45 22.47
N VAL A 91 2.93 8.52 21.85
CA VAL A 91 2.91 7.07 22.13
C VAL A 91 4.27 6.53 22.52
N SER A 92 5.23 7.44 22.84
CA SER A 92 6.62 7.07 23.20
C SER A 92 6.71 6.21 24.46
N GLY A 93 5.69 6.28 25.33
CA GLY A 93 5.59 5.44 26.53
C GLY A 93 4.98 4.04 26.29
N PHE A 94 4.54 3.73 25.07
CA PHE A 94 3.86 2.45 24.82
C PHE A 94 4.86 1.29 24.79
N ASN A 95 4.59 0.28 25.60
CA ASN A 95 5.23 -1.03 25.47
C ASN A 95 4.36 -1.93 24.59
N THR A 96 4.83 -2.20 23.37
CA THR A 96 4.08 -3.00 22.39
C THR A 96 4.59 -4.44 22.25
N SER A 97 5.47 -4.88 23.16
CA SER A 97 6.15 -6.18 23.05
C SER A 97 5.20 -7.40 23.03
N ASN A 98 3.99 -7.26 23.55
CA ASN A 98 2.97 -8.31 23.53
C ASN A 98 1.91 -8.12 22.44
N VAL A 99 1.99 -7.04 21.64
CA VAL A 99 0.98 -6.75 20.63
C VAL A 99 1.19 -7.63 19.40
N THR A 100 0.12 -8.31 18.98
CA THR A 100 0.11 -9.18 17.80
C THR A 100 -0.60 -8.57 16.60
N ASN A 101 -1.49 -7.60 16.84
CA ASN A 101 -2.28 -6.96 15.79
C ASN A 101 -2.27 -5.43 15.94
N MET A 102 -1.65 -4.75 14.94
CA MET A 102 -1.62 -3.29 14.83
C MET A 102 -2.37 -2.79 13.58
N SER A 103 -3.17 -3.65 12.94
CA SER A 103 -3.87 -3.24 11.73
C SER A 103 -4.81 -2.05 11.99
N ASN A 104 -4.84 -1.13 11.04
CA ASN A 104 -5.61 0.13 11.08
C ASN A 104 -5.32 1.04 12.28
N MET A 105 -4.22 0.86 13.05
CA MET A 105 -4.02 1.58 14.31
C MET A 105 -4.11 3.09 14.15
N PHE A 106 -3.55 3.65 13.07
CA PHE A 106 -3.59 5.08 12.74
C PHE A 106 -4.32 5.38 11.42
N ASN A 107 -5.10 4.42 10.92
CA ASN A 107 -5.82 4.58 9.65
C ASN A 107 -6.74 5.82 9.69
N TYR A 108 -6.72 6.65 8.63
CA TYR A 108 -7.46 7.91 8.55
C TYR A 108 -7.09 8.97 9.62
N CYS A 109 -5.88 8.93 10.19
CA CYS A 109 -5.34 10.05 10.97
C CYS A 109 -4.79 11.12 10.02
N SER A 110 -5.66 11.74 9.23
CA SER A 110 -5.31 12.53 8.05
C SER A 110 -4.64 13.87 8.33
N THR A 111 -4.69 14.37 9.56
CA THR A 111 -4.05 15.62 9.99
C THR A 111 -2.75 15.41 10.77
N LEU A 112 -2.41 14.16 11.08
CA LEU A 112 -1.19 13.82 11.81
C LEU A 112 0.04 14.06 10.91
N THR A 113 0.93 14.97 11.32
CA THR A 113 2.10 15.36 10.51
C THR A 113 3.38 14.61 10.84
N SER A 114 3.47 14.11 12.07
CA SER A 114 4.59 13.29 12.56
C SER A 114 4.12 12.33 13.64
N LEU A 115 4.85 11.25 13.83
CA LEU A 115 4.57 10.25 14.85
C LEU A 115 5.89 9.60 15.28
N ASP A 116 6.18 9.61 16.58
CA ASP A 116 7.34 8.92 17.15
C ASP A 116 6.93 7.48 17.53
N LEU A 117 7.52 6.52 16.84
CA LEU A 117 7.28 5.09 17.05
C LEU A 117 8.56 4.36 17.47
N SER A 118 9.60 5.09 17.89
CA SER A 118 10.91 4.53 18.26
C SER A 118 10.85 3.54 19.44
N ALA A 119 9.81 3.67 20.29
CA ALA A 119 9.58 2.75 21.40
C ALA A 119 8.84 1.46 21.00
N PHE A 120 8.32 1.37 19.77
CA PHE A 120 7.51 0.22 19.37
C PHE A 120 8.38 -1.03 19.16
N ASN A 121 8.06 -2.08 19.88
CA ASN A 121 8.55 -3.42 19.61
C ASN A 121 7.52 -4.18 18.77
N THR A 122 7.88 -4.50 17.53
CA THR A 122 6.98 -5.12 16.55
C THR A 122 7.24 -6.63 16.37
N SER A 123 8.16 -7.22 17.17
CA SER A 123 8.61 -8.61 17.00
C SER A 123 7.50 -9.68 17.07
N ASN A 124 6.38 -9.37 17.72
CA ASN A 124 5.23 -10.28 17.81
C ASN A 124 4.08 -9.90 16.86
N VAL A 125 4.23 -8.82 16.08
CA VAL A 125 3.16 -8.34 15.22
C VAL A 125 3.04 -9.20 13.96
N THR A 126 1.85 -9.70 13.69
CA THR A 126 1.56 -10.52 12.50
C THR A 126 0.76 -9.76 11.43
N ASN A 127 0.08 -8.68 11.81
CA ASN A 127 -0.76 -7.91 10.91
C ASN A 127 -0.54 -6.40 11.08
N MET A 128 -0.05 -5.75 10.00
CA MET A 128 0.15 -4.29 9.91
C MET A 128 -0.70 -3.66 8.79
N SER A 129 -1.73 -4.37 8.30
CA SER A 129 -2.56 -3.85 7.22
C SER A 129 -3.20 -2.51 7.58
N ASN A 130 -3.22 -1.57 6.63
CA ASN A 130 -3.79 -0.24 6.77
C ASN A 130 -3.22 0.60 7.94
N MET A 131 -2.08 0.25 8.54
CA MET A 131 -1.64 0.87 9.79
C MET A 131 -1.55 2.39 9.69
N PHE A 132 -1.06 2.93 8.56
CA PHE A 132 -0.96 4.37 8.27
C PHE A 132 -1.79 4.80 7.06
N ASN A 133 -2.73 3.96 6.61
CA ASN A 133 -3.54 4.27 5.43
C ASN A 133 -4.33 5.57 5.64
N TYR A 134 -4.32 6.47 4.65
CA TYR A 134 -4.90 7.82 4.74
C TYR A 134 -4.28 8.74 5.82
N CYS A 135 -3.03 8.50 6.25
CA CYS A 135 -2.25 9.50 6.99
C CYS A 135 -1.69 10.55 6.01
N SER A 136 -2.57 11.29 5.36
CA SER A 136 -2.24 12.11 4.18
C SER A 136 -1.35 13.31 4.46
N ALA A 137 -1.31 13.81 5.72
CA ALA A 137 -0.44 14.91 6.13
C ALA A 137 0.93 14.43 6.65
N LEU A 138 1.14 13.13 6.82
CA LEU A 138 2.38 12.57 7.36
C LEU A 138 3.53 12.78 6.37
N THR A 139 4.58 13.51 6.78
CA THR A 139 5.70 13.88 5.91
C THR A 139 6.91 12.98 6.05
N SER A 140 7.08 12.39 7.22
CA SER A 140 8.16 11.44 7.54
C SER A 140 7.71 10.44 8.58
N LEU A 141 8.34 9.28 8.60
CA LEU A 141 8.08 8.23 9.57
C LEU A 141 9.39 7.47 9.81
N ASP A 142 9.83 7.42 11.06
CA ASP A 142 10.98 6.62 11.46
C ASP A 142 10.50 5.23 11.91
N LEU A 143 10.92 4.21 11.15
CA LEU A 143 10.57 2.80 11.36
C LEU A 143 11.83 1.97 11.66
N ASN A 144 12.95 2.63 11.99
CA ASN A 144 14.18 1.94 12.34
C ASN A 144 13.97 1.06 13.59
N GLY A 145 14.52 -0.14 13.54
CA GLY A 145 14.39 -1.10 14.65
C GLY A 145 13.10 -1.92 14.64
N TRP A 146 12.21 -1.71 13.68
CA TRP A 146 11.04 -2.57 13.54
C TRP A 146 11.44 -3.96 13.06
N ASP A 147 11.05 -4.97 13.82
CA ASP A 147 11.12 -6.37 13.41
C ASP A 147 9.83 -6.76 12.70
N THR A 148 9.94 -7.03 11.41
CA THR A 148 8.79 -7.41 10.56
C THR A 148 8.76 -8.91 10.23
N SER A 149 9.66 -9.69 10.82
CA SER A 149 9.87 -11.12 10.50
C SER A 149 8.64 -12.00 10.71
N ASN A 150 7.71 -11.59 11.59
CA ASN A 150 6.45 -12.30 11.82
C ASN A 150 5.26 -11.73 11.06
N VAL A 151 5.44 -10.63 10.31
CA VAL A 151 4.34 -9.97 9.61
C VAL A 151 3.94 -10.76 8.36
N THR A 152 2.66 -11.05 8.23
CA THR A 152 2.08 -11.77 7.08
C THR A 152 1.25 -10.87 6.16
N ASN A 153 0.77 -9.73 6.66
CA ASN A 153 -0.09 -8.81 5.91
C ASN A 153 0.34 -7.36 6.07
N MET A 154 0.72 -6.72 4.94
CA MET A 154 1.08 -5.31 4.82
C MET A 154 0.17 -4.56 3.84
N GLU A 155 -1.03 -5.10 3.56
CA GLU A 155 -1.99 -4.48 2.65
C GLU A 155 -2.30 -3.04 3.07
N TYR A 156 -2.23 -2.08 2.11
CA TYR A 156 -2.48 -0.65 2.36
C TYR A 156 -1.65 -0.01 3.49
N MET A 157 -0.55 -0.60 3.93
CA MET A 157 0.16 -0.12 5.13
C MET A 157 0.48 1.37 5.09
N PHE A 158 0.90 1.89 3.93
CA PHE A 158 1.15 3.32 3.68
C PHE A 158 0.21 3.90 2.61
N GLY A 159 -0.90 3.23 2.33
CA GLY A 159 -1.87 3.70 1.33
C GLY A 159 -2.29 5.15 1.60
N SER A 160 -2.34 5.98 0.55
CA SER A 160 -2.78 7.39 0.65
C SER A 160 -1.97 8.27 1.63
N CYS A 161 -0.70 7.91 1.91
CA CYS A 161 0.27 8.79 2.58
C CYS A 161 0.84 9.80 1.58
N GLY A 162 -0.04 10.68 1.07
CA GLY A 162 0.26 11.54 -0.07
C GLY A 162 1.35 12.59 0.14
N SER A 163 1.69 12.93 1.39
CA SER A 163 2.77 13.87 1.74
C SER A 163 4.09 13.20 2.12
N LEU A 164 4.12 11.86 2.20
CA LEU A 164 5.31 11.11 2.59
C LEU A 164 6.35 11.15 1.46
N THR A 165 7.55 11.67 1.77
CA THR A 165 8.59 11.89 0.75
C THR A 165 9.64 10.80 0.69
N SER A 166 9.85 10.07 1.79
CA SER A 166 10.80 8.97 1.89
C SER A 166 10.39 7.99 3.00
N LEU A 167 10.85 6.75 2.89
CA LEU A 167 10.75 5.71 3.92
C LEU A 167 12.04 4.91 3.93
N ASP A 168 12.58 4.65 5.13
CA ASP A 168 13.64 3.67 5.32
C ASP A 168 13.05 2.35 5.81
N MET A 169 13.20 1.31 5.01
CA MET A 169 12.75 -0.06 5.29
C MET A 169 13.89 -1.06 5.12
N SER A 170 15.14 -0.60 5.15
CA SER A 170 16.33 -1.42 4.88
C SER A 170 16.54 -2.57 5.87
N GLY A 171 15.98 -2.44 7.08
CA GLY A 171 16.03 -3.48 8.12
C GLY A 171 14.85 -4.47 8.09
N TRP A 172 13.93 -4.37 7.14
CA TRP A 172 12.72 -5.19 7.15
C TRP A 172 12.94 -6.59 6.61
N ASP A 173 12.46 -7.59 7.33
CA ASP A 173 12.29 -8.95 6.83
C ASP A 173 10.84 -9.16 6.37
N THR A 174 10.65 -9.31 5.06
CA THR A 174 9.32 -9.52 4.47
C THR A 174 9.09 -10.97 4.02
N SER A 175 9.95 -11.90 4.45
CA SER A 175 9.93 -13.29 4.00
C SER A 175 8.63 -14.04 4.31
N ASN A 176 7.89 -13.61 5.34
CA ASN A 176 6.60 -14.19 5.71
C ASN A 176 5.38 -13.43 5.14
N VAL A 177 5.60 -12.30 4.45
CA VAL A 177 4.50 -11.49 3.92
C VAL A 177 3.86 -12.18 2.72
N THR A 178 2.54 -12.31 2.76
CA THR A 178 1.73 -12.90 1.68
C THR A 178 0.89 -11.86 0.92
N ASN A 179 0.63 -10.69 1.54
CA ASN A 179 -0.18 -9.64 0.95
C ASN A 179 0.51 -8.28 1.05
N MET A 180 0.90 -7.71 -0.11
CA MET A 180 1.45 -6.36 -0.28
C MET A 180 0.56 -5.50 -1.20
N ALA A 181 -0.69 -5.91 -1.45
CA ALA A 181 -1.60 -5.15 -2.29
C ALA A 181 -1.77 -3.72 -1.73
N ASN A 182 -1.74 -2.73 -2.63
CA ASN A 182 -1.95 -1.32 -2.26
C ASN A 182 -0.94 -0.73 -1.25
N MET A 183 0.19 -1.38 -0.96
CA MET A 183 1.08 -1.00 0.16
C MET A 183 1.51 0.48 0.09
N PHE A 184 1.80 1.00 -1.11
CA PHE A 184 2.18 2.39 -1.36
C PHE A 184 1.18 3.13 -2.28
N ASN A 185 -0.05 2.63 -2.36
CA ASN A 185 -1.09 3.23 -3.19
C ASN A 185 -1.32 4.71 -2.82
N TYR A 186 -1.30 5.63 -3.81
CA TYR A 186 -1.43 7.08 -3.60
C TYR A 186 -0.33 7.74 -2.72
N CYS A 187 0.88 7.16 -2.65
CA CYS A 187 2.05 7.83 -2.09
C CYS A 187 2.63 8.83 -3.12
N SER A 188 1.87 9.88 -3.42
CA SER A 188 2.11 10.76 -4.57
C SER A 188 3.32 11.70 -4.43
N ALA A 189 3.84 11.92 -3.21
CA ALA A 189 5.03 12.72 -2.97
C ALA A 189 6.32 11.87 -2.85
N LEU A 190 6.21 10.54 -2.85
CA LEU A 190 7.35 9.64 -2.70
C LEU A 190 8.23 9.70 -3.95
N THR A 191 9.49 10.15 -3.82
CA THR A 191 10.40 10.34 -4.96
C THR A 191 11.33 9.18 -5.23
N SER A 192 11.64 8.39 -4.19
CA SER A 192 12.45 7.18 -4.26
C SER A 192 12.01 6.20 -3.18
N LEU A 193 12.29 4.92 -3.40
CA LEU A 193 11.97 3.85 -2.46
C LEU A 193 13.01 2.74 -2.61
N ASP A 194 13.72 2.42 -1.51
CA ASP A 194 14.63 1.28 -1.47
C ASP A 194 13.88 0.03 -1.00
N LEU A 195 13.76 -0.95 -1.89
CA LEU A 195 13.12 -2.24 -1.65
C LEU A 195 14.12 -3.39 -1.72
N SER A 196 15.43 -3.10 -1.65
CA SER A 196 16.49 -4.10 -1.81
C SER A 196 16.49 -5.19 -0.73
N ALA A 197 15.91 -4.90 0.45
CA ALA A 197 15.71 -5.85 1.54
C ALA A 197 14.46 -6.73 1.40
N PHE A 198 13.54 -6.40 0.46
CA PHE A 198 12.27 -7.11 0.36
C PHE A 198 12.45 -8.51 -0.24
N ASN A 199 11.99 -9.51 0.51
CA ASN A 199 11.80 -10.87 0.03
C ASN A 199 10.32 -11.08 -0.30
N THR A 200 10.00 -11.21 -1.60
CA THR A 200 8.62 -11.33 -2.07
C THR A 200 8.21 -12.76 -2.43
N SER A 201 9.04 -13.76 -2.10
CA SER A 201 8.84 -15.16 -2.51
C SER A 201 7.55 -15.82 -1.97
N ASN A 202 6.93 -15.24 -0.94
CA ASN A 202 5.65 -15.69 -0.41
C ASN A 202 4.46 -14.81 -0.80
N VAL A 203 4.70 -13.70 -1.51
CA VAL A 203 3.65 -12.74 -1.85
C VAL A 203 2.75 -13.27 -2.95
N THR A 204 1.44 -13.22 -2.73
CA THR A 204 0.41 -13.63 -3.68
C THR A 204 -0.40 -12.45 -4.23
N TYR A 205 -0.44 -11.32 -3.49
CA TYR A 205 -1.18 -10.11 -3.87
C TYR A 205 -0.24 -8.91 -3.94
N MET A 206 -0.07 -8.34 -5.17
CA MET A 206 0.72 -7.14 -5.46
C MET A 206 -0.05 -6.10 -6.29
N ASN A 207 -1.34 -6.31 -6.52
CA ASN A 207 -2.16 -5.38 -7.26
C ASN A 207 -2.16 -4.00 -6.57
N TYR A 208 -2.13 -2.93 -7.38
CA TYR A 208 -2.10 -1.52 -6.91
C TYR A 208 -0.89 -1.14 -6.04
N MET A 209 0.17 -1.94 -5.91
CA MET A 209 1.23 -1.72 -4.92
C MET A 209 1.86 -0.32 -5.01
N PHE A 210 2.09 0.19 -6.22
CA PHE A 210 2.66 1.53 -6.47
C PHE A 210 1.69 2.45 -7.24
N ASN A 211 0.40 2.15 -7.21
CA ASN A 211 -0.62 2.93 -7.90
C ASN A 211 -0.58 4.40 -7.44
N ASN A 212 -0.53 5.35 -8.39
CA ASN A 212 -0.46 6.78 -8.12
C ASN A 212 0.78 7.25 -7.33
N CYS A 213 1.90 6.53 -7.39
CA CYS A 213 3.21 7.03 -6.97
C CYS A 213 3.77 7.99 -8.03
N SER A 214 3.11 9.13 -8.23
CA SER A 214 3.30 10.00 -9.40
C SER A 214 4.63 10.77 -9.40
N ALA A 215 5.27 10.97 -8.24
CA ALA A 215 6.58 11.60 -8.12
C ALA A 215 7.75 10.61 -8.17
N LEU A 216 7.49 9.29 -8.18
CA LEU A 216 8.54 8.27 -8.16
C LEU A 216 9.28 8.27 -9.49
N THR A 217 10.59 8.61 -9.46
CA THR A 217 11.42 8.74 -10.67
C THR A 217 12.19 7.48 -11.03
N SER A 218 12.47 6.65 -10.02
CA SER A 218 13.15 5.36 -10.16
C SER A 218 12.63 4.37 -9.14
N LEU A 219 12.61 3.09 -9.51
CA LEU A 219 12.20 1.99 -8.64
C LEU A 219 12.94 0.72 -9.07
N ASP A 220 13.65 0.09 -8.14
CA ASP A 220 14.29 -1.20 -8.37
C ASP A 220 13.39 -2.33 -7.83
N VAL A 221 12.83 -3.10 -8.74
CA VAL A 221 12.03 -4.32 -8.47
C VAL A 221 12.66 -5.56 -9.09
N SER A 222 13.91 -5.47 -9.53
CA SER A 222 14.60 -6.55 -10.24
C SER A 222 14.76 -7.83 -9.41
N LYS A 223 14.73 -7.71 -8.08
CA LYS A 223 14.81 -8.83 -7.14
C LYS A 223 13.45 -9.40 -6.71
N PHE A 224 12.34 -8.85 -7.19
CA PHE A 224 11.03 -9.36 -6.81
C PHE A 224 10.81 -10.77 -7.38
N ASP A 225 10.55 -11.72 -6.51
CA ASP A 225 10.00 -13.03 -6.87
C ASP A 225 8.47 -12.90 -6.98
N THR A 226 7.96 -13.01 -8.20
CA THR A 226 6.53 -12.89 -8.47
C THR A 226 5.89 -14.24 -8.83
N SER A 227 6.59 -15.36 -8.61
CA SER A 227 6.18 -16.71 -9.02
C SER A 227 4.86 -17.21 -8.36
N LYS A 228 4.41 -16.53 -7.30
CA LYS A 228 3.12 -16.83 -6.64
C LYS A 228 2.03 -15.80 -6.94
N VAL A 229 2.37 -14.69 -7.62
CA VAL A 229 1.44 -13.60 -7.88
C VAL A 229 0.44 -13.99 -8.96
N THR A 230 -0.83 -13.74 -8.71
CA THR A 230 -1.92 -14.04 -9.65
C THR A 230 -2.57 -12.81 -10.25
N ASN A 231 -2.38 -11.63 -9.62
CA ASN A 231 -2.96 -10.36 -10.05
C ASN A 231 -1.92 -9.25 -9.93
N MET A 232 -1.59 -8.62 -11.08
CA MET A 232 -0.69 -7.47 -11.19
C MET A 232 -1.42 -6.21 -11.70
N SER A 233 -2.77 -6.21 -11.66
CA SER A 233 -3.55 -5.08 -12.16
C SER A 233 -3.21 -3.80 -11.38
N TRP A 234 -3.11 -2.66 -12.13
CA TRP A 234 -2.88 -1.33 -11.57
C TRP A 234 -1.56 -1.15 -10.81
N MET A 235 -0.62 -2.11 -10.86
CA MET A 235 0.58 -2.13 -10.00
C MET A 235 1.41 -0.85 -10.12
N PHE A 236 1.60 -0.32 -11.35
CA PHE A 236 2.33 0.92 -11.65
C PHE A 236 1.44 1.99 -12.28
N TYR A 237 0.12 1.92 -12.10
CA TYR A 237 -0.79 2.91 -12.65
C TYR A 237 -0.42 4.33 -12.20
N ASN A 238 -0.34 5.27 -13.15
CA ASN A 238 -0.03 6.67 -12.89
C ASN A 238 1.31 6.92 -12.15
N CYS A 239 2.31 6.03 -12.34
CA CYS A 239 3.71 6.31 -12.00
C CYS A 239 4.29 7.24 -13.09
N SER A 240 3.75 8.47 -13.17
CA SER A 240 3.93 9.36 -14.33
C SER A 240 5.33 9.92 -14.48
N ALA A 241 6.14 9.96 -13.41
CA ALA A 241 7.54 10.40 -13.43
C ALA A 241 8.54 9.26 -13.64
N LEU A 242 8.10 7.98 -13.59
CA LEU A 242 8.97 6.82 -13.71
C LEU A 242 9.52 6.71 -15.12
N THR A 243 10.85 6.77 -15.27
CA THR A 243 11.51 6.81 -16.60
C THR A 243 11.94 5.46 -17.13
N SER A 244 12.20 4.52 -16.23
CA SER A 244 12.60 3.15 -16.56
C SER A 244 12.17 2.17 -15.47
N LEU A 245 12.04 0.90 -15.84
CA LEU A 245 11.69 -0.17 -14.92
C LEU A 245 12.28 -1.49 -15.42
N ASP A 246 13.08 -2.16 -14.58
CA ASP A 246 13.59 -3.50 -14.87
C ASP A 246 12.61 -4.56 -14.33
N LEU A 247 11.98 -5.27 -15.26
CA LEU A 247 11.01 -6.32 -14.99
C LEU A 247 11.52 -7.70 -15.39
N SER A 248 12.82 -7.83 -15.66
CA SER A 248 13.44 -9.06 -16.15
C SER A 248 13.35 -10.23 -15.17
N GLY A 249 13.17 -9.96 -13.88
CA GLY A 249 12.97 -10.94 -12.81
C GLY A 249 11.53 -11.40 -12.61
N PHE A 250 10.55 -10.78 -13.30
CA PHE A 250 9.14 -11.12 -13.06
C PHE A 250 8.75 -12.46 -13.70
N ASP A 251 8.31 -13.39 -12.88
CA ASP A 251 7.61 -14.61 -13.30
C ASP A 251 6.09 -14.32 -13.35
N THR A 252 5.54 -14.33 -14.55
CA THR A 252 4.11 -14.05 -14.79
C THR A 252 3.27 -15.31 -15.07
N SER A 253 3.86 -16.49 -14.92
CA SER A 253 3.24 -17.77 -15.30
C SER A 253 1.93 -18.11 -14.56
N LYS A 254 1.63 -17.39 -13.46
CA LYS A 254 0.36 -17.55 -12.72
C LYS A 254 -0.55 -16.32 -12.81
N VAL A 255 -0.12 -15.27 -13.47
CA VAL A 255 -0.87 -14.02 -13.56
C VAL A 255 -2.06 -14.17 -14.50
N THR A 256 -3.23 -13.75 -14.06
CA THR A 256 -4.48 -13.78 -14.83
C THR A 256 -4.99 -12.38 -15.19
N ASP A 257 -4.60 -11.34 -14.44
CA ASP A 257 -5.00 -9.96 -14.67
C ASP A 257 -3.80 -9.00 -14.65
N MET A 258 -3.57 -8.33 -15.78
CA MET A 258 -2.56 -7.29 -15.98
C MET A 258 -3.21 -5.95 -16.38
N SER A 259 -4.51 -5.79 -16.16
CA SER A 259 -5.24 -4.58 -16.58
C SER A 259 -4.67 -3.33 -15.91
N ASN A 260 -4.56 -2.24 -16.67
CA ASN A 260 -4.09 -0.94 -16.20
C ASN A 260 -2.66 -0.92 -15.61
N MET A 261 -1.86 -1.99 -15.75
CA MET A 261 -0.61 -2.15 -15.02
C MET A 261 0.35 -0.96 -15.21
N PHE A 262 0.47 -0.42 -16.41
CA PHE A 262 1.32 0.74 -16.74
C PHE A 262 0.51 1.94 -17.23
N ARG A 263 -0.80 1.96 -17.03
CA ARG A 263 -1.63 3.07 -17.49
C ARG A 263 -1.14 4.40 -16.91
N ASN A 264 -0.98 5.43 -17.78
CA ASN A 264 -0.46 6.75 -17.44
C ASN A 264 1.00 6.78 -16.96
N CYS A 265 1.83 5.80 -17.31
CA CYS A 265 3.29 5.86 -17.13
C CYS A 265 3.92 6.72 -18.23
N ASN A 266 3.73 8.04 -18.13
CA ASN A 266 3.96 8.98 -19.22
C ASN A 266 5.44 9.23 -19.54
N ALA A 267 6.36 8.91 -18.61
CA ALA A 267 7.80 9.15 -18.79
C ALA A 267 8.57 7.88 -19.26
N ILE A 268 7.98 6.70 -19.19
CA ILE A 268 8.62 5.45 -19.64
C ILE A 268 8.76 5.48 -21.15
N THR A 269 10.00 5.31 -21.64
CA THR A 269 10.32 5.33 -23.08
C THR A 269 10.40 3.96 -23.72
N SER A 270 10.71 2.93 -22.94
CA SER A 270 10.78 1.54 -23.38
C SER A 270 10.50 0.58 -22.21
N LEU A 271 9.93 -0.57 -22.52
CA LEU A 271 9.75 -1.68 -21.58
C LEU A 271 10.15 -2.99 -22.30
N ASP A 272 10.91 -3.82 -21.62
CA ASP A 272 11.16 -5.20 -22.01
C ASP A 272 10.32 -6.13 -21.15
N VAL A 273 9.32 -6.72 -21.76
CA VAL A 273 8.40 -7.71 -21.15
C VAL A 273 8.41 -9.01 -21.95
N SER A 274 9.47 -9.24 -22.74
CA SER A 274 9.62 -10.40 -23.63
C SER A 274 9.72 -11.74 -22.89
N LYS A 275 10.12 -11.71 -21.62
CA LYS A 275 10.21 -12.93 -20.79
C LYS A 275 8.90 -13.32 -20.11
N TRP A 276 7.85 -12.53 -20.30
CA TRP A 276 6.59 -12.77 -19.60
C TRP A 276 5.79 -13.91 -20.25
N ASP A 277 5.39 -14.88 -19.44
CA ASP A 277 4.40 -15.86 -19.82
C ASP A 277 3.00 -15.27 -19.65
N THR A 278 2.34 -15.01 -20.77
CA THR A 278 0.99 -14.43 -20.80
C THR A 278 -0.10 -15.46 -21.10
N SER A 279 0.25 -16.74 -21.14
CA SER A 279 -0.67 -17.82 -21.53
C SER A 279 -1.90 -17.98 -20.63
N LYS A 280 -1.83 -17.51 -19.37
CA LYS A 280 -2.96 -17.53 -18.44
C LYS A 280 -3.68 -16.20 -18.29
N VAL A 281 -3.16 -15.14 -18.92
CA VAL A 281 -3.75 -13.80 -18.79
C VAL A 281 -5.07 -13.72 -19.54
N THR A 282 -6.10 -13.27 -18.85
CA THR A 282 -7.44 -13.09 -19.40
C THR A 282 -7.81 -11.63 -19.62
N ASN A 283 -7.14 -10.70 -18.90
CA ASN A 283 -7.44 -9.27 -18.95
C ASN A 283 -6.16 -8.45 -19.07
N MET A 284 -6.01 -7.72 -20.20
CA MET A 284 -4.94 -6.78 -20.51
C MET A 284 -5.49 -5.38 -20.83
N SER A 285 -6.75 -5.09 -20.45
CA SER A 285 -7.38 -3.81 -20.81
C SER A 285 -6.62 -2.63 -20.22
N TRP A 286 -6.44 -1.57 -21.02
CA TRP A 286 -5.75 -0.33 -20.65
C TRP A 286 -4.29 -0.50 -20.17
N MET A 287 -3.66 -1.63 -20.44
CA MET A 287 -2.36 -1.98 -19.83
C MET A 287 -1.28 -0.91 -20.06
N PHE A 288 -1.19 -0.37 -21.28
CA PHE A 288 -0.26 0.72 -21.66
C PHE A 288 -0.99 2.01 -22.03
N TYR A 289 -2.25 2.17 -21.62
CA TYR A 289 -3.06 3.36 -21.93
C TYR A 289 -2.32 4.64 -21.53
N ASN A 290 -2.17 5.59 -22.48
CA ASN A 290 -1.52 6.88 -22.26
C ASN A 290 -0.06 6.78 -21.76
N CYS A 291 0.68 5.76 -22.19
CA CYS A 291 2.15 5.74 -22.08
C CYS A 291 2.74 6.62 -23.19
N SER A 292 2.60 7.95 -23.04
CA SER A 292 2.77 8.90 -24.14
C SER A 292 4.21 9.04 -24.63
N ALA A 293 5.22 8.69 -23.81
CA ALA A 293 6.64 8.67 -24.18
C ALA A 293 7.12 7.30 -24.70
N LEU A 294 6.32 6.25 -24.62
CA LEU A 294 6.71 4.89 -25.00
C LEU A 294 6.97 4.81 -26.50
N THR A 295 8.23 4.57 -26.89
CA THR A 295 8.66 4.51 -28.29
C THR A 295 8.82 3.10 -28.81
N SER A 296 9.13 2.15 -27.95
CA SER A 296 9.35 0.75 -28.30
C SER A 296 8.85 -0.18 -27.20
N LEU A 297 8.41 -1.38 -27.60
CA LEU A 297 7.91 -2.41 -26.69
C LEU A 297 8.31 -3.78 -27.25
N ASP A 298 8.87 -4.65 -26.41
CA ASP A 298 9.15 -6.04 -26.79
C ASP A 298 8.10 -6.97 -26.16
N LEU A 299 7.24 -7.53 -27.01
CA LEU A 299 6.19 -8.49 -26.66
C LEU A 299 6.53 -9.89 -27.20
N SER A 300 7.81 -10.16 -27.49
CA SER A 300 8.22 -11.47 -28.03
C SER A 300 7.78 -12.59 -27.08
N GLY A 301 7.31 -13.70 -27.64
CA GLY A 301 6.83 -14.84 -26.87
C GLY A 301 5.44 -14.71 -26.22
N TRP A 302 4.79 -13.55 -26.35
CA TRP A 302 3.44 -13.38 -25.77
C TRP A 302 2.41 -14.29 -26.43
N ASP A 303 1.47 -14.77 -25.61
CA ASP A 303 0.27 -15.50 -26.05
C ASP A 303 -0.98 -14.75 -25.55
N THR A 304 -1.83 -14.32 -26.49
CA THR A 304 -3.11 -13.67 -26.18
C THR A 304 -4.30 -14.56 -26.43
N SER A 305 -4.14 -15.86 -26.58
CA SER A 305 -5.21 -16.79 -26.94
C SER A 305 -6.31 -16.87 -25.86
N ASN A 306 -5.94 -16.68 -24.60
CA ASN A 306 -6.87 -16.65 -23.46
C ASN A 306 -7.35 -15.25 -23.07
N VAL A 307 -6.82 -14.20 -23.73
CA VAL A 307 -7.21 -12.82 -23.41
C VAL A 307 -8.58 -12.51 -23.99
N ASN A 308 -9.53 -12.29 -23.10
CA ASN A 308 -10.90 -11.93 -23.47
C ASN A 308 -11.19 -10.43 -23.34
N ASN A 309 -10.32 -9.66 -22.68
CA ASN A 309 -10.40 -8.21 -22.58
C ASN A 309 -9.05 -7.56 -22.81
N ILE A 310 -8.87 -6.93 -23.99
CA ILE A 310 -7.66 -6.22 -24.42
C ILE A 310 -7.95 -4.76 -24.76
N ARG A 311 -9.13 -4.26 -24.38
CA ARG A 311 -9.65 -2.94 -24.79
C ARG A 311 -8.67 -1.82 -24.42
N ASN A 312 -8.46 -0.89 -25.40
CA ASN A 312 -7.70 0.35 -25.22
C ASN A 312 -6.25 0.15 -24.74
N MET A 313 -5.66 -1.01 -25.02
CA MET A 313 -4.34 -1.38 -24.52
C MET A 313 -3.26 -0.32 -24.84
N PHE A 314 -3.31 0.30 -26.03
CA PHE A 314 -2.35 1.29 -26.51
C PHE A 314 -2.96 2.67 -26.74
N TYR A 315 -4.17 2.96 -26.26
CA TYR A 315 -4.78 4.27 -26.48
C TYR A 315 -3.89 5.38 -25.96
N ALA A 316 -3.69 6.44 -26.79
CA ALA A 316 -2.82 7.58 -26.50
C ALA A 316 -1.30 7.26 -26.37
N CYS A 317 -0.83 6.10 -26.86
CA CYS A 317 0.61 5.81 -27.01
C CYS A 317 1.17 6.41 -28.32
N TYR A 318 1.02 7.72 -28.54
CA TYR A 318 1.32 8.35 -29.83
C TYR A 318 2.79 8.35 -30.24
N ALA A 319 3.74 8.14 -29.31
CA ALA A 319 5.16 8.01 -29.60
C ALA A 319 5.58 6.60 -30.03
N LEU A 320 4.67 5.61 -29.95
CA LEU A 320 5.01 4.20 -30.19
C LEU A 320 5.31 3.96 -31.67
N LYS A 321 6.57 3.56 -31.95
CA LYS A 321 7.10 3.35 -33.30
C LYS A 321 7.31 1.88 -33.61
N THR A 322 7.66 1.07 -32.62
CA THR A 322 8.05 -0.32 -32.82
C THR A 322 7.50 -1.23 -31.74
N ILE A 323 6.87 -2.32 -32.14
CA ILE A 323 6.57 -3.45 -31.27
C ILE A 323 7.27 -4.68 -31.85
N ARG A 324 8.12 -5.32 -31.05
CA ARG A 324 8.73 -6.58 -31.38
C ARG A 324 7.86 -7.74 -30.89
N MET A 325 7.64 -8.74 -31.75
CA MET A 325 6.73 -9.88 -31.51
C MET A 325 7.32 -11.19 -32.03
N VAL A 326 8.59 -11.43 -31.79
CA VAL A 326 9.29 -12.66 -32.24
C VAL A 326 8.73 -13.86 -31.46
N GLY A 327 8.42 -14.93 -32.16
CA GLY A 327 7.88 -16.15 -31.55
C GLY A 327 6.39 -16.10 -31.16
N CYS A 328 5.70 -14.98 -31.43
CA CYS A 328 4.25 -14.91 -31.19
C CYS A 328 3.46 -15.67 -32.28
N SER A 329 2.32 -16.22 -31.88
CA SER A 329 1.35 -16.81 -32.82
C SER A 329 0.74 -15.73 -33.73
N GLN A 330 0.27 -16.12 -34.92
CA GLN A 330 -0.45 -15.21 -35.83
C GLN A 330 -1.66 -14.59 -35.16
N THR A 331 -2.40 -15.33 -34.35
CA THR A 331 -3.54 -14.84 -33.58
C THR A 331 -3.15 -13.70 -32.63
N THR A 332 -2.03 -13.86 -31.90
CA THR A 332 -1.52 -12.82 -31.00
C THR A 332 -1.14 -11.56 -31.79
N ILE A 333 -0.43 -11.73 -32.92
CA ILE A 333 -0.03 -10.64 -33.80
C ILE A 333 -1.28 -9.88 -34.31
N ASP A 334 -2.31 -10.59 -34.74
CA ASP A 334 -3.54 -10.00 -35.25
C ASP A 334 -4.33 -9.26 -34.17
N ASN A 335 -4.39 -9.81 -32.94
CA ASN A 335 -5.00 -9.15 -31.79
C ASN A 335 -4.32 -7.81 -31.48
N ILE A 336 -2.98 -7.78 -31.47
CA ILE A 336 -2.20 -6.55 -31.21
C ILE A 336 -2.39 -5.54 -32.35
N LYS A 337 -2.34 -5.97 -33.63
CA LYS A 337 -2.64 -5.11 -34.78
C LYS A 337 -4.02 -4.48 -34.70
N ALA A 338 -5.01 -5.25 -34.32
CA ALA A 338 -6.39 -4.75 -34.14
C ALA A 338 -6.46 -3.66 -33.06
N GLN A 339 -5.74 -3.82 -31.96
CA GLN A 339 -5.68 -2.79 -30.91
C GLN A 339 -4.94 -1.52 -31.39
N LEU A 340 -3.82 -1.64 -32.10
CA LEU A 340 -3.16 -0.48 -32.67
C LEU A 340 -4.08 0.30 -33.61
N SER A 341 -4.80 -0.39 -34.48
CA SER A 341 -5.78 0.21 -35.39
C SER A 341 -6.92 0.89 -34.64
N THR A 342 -7.53 0.20 -33.69
CA THR A 342 -8.64 0.73 -32.88
C THR A 342 -8.23 1.95 -32.04
N ASN A 343 -6.97 1.99 -31.62
CA ASN A 343 -6.42 3.09 -30.81
C ASN A 343 -5.77 4.19 -31.67
N HIS A 344 -5.89 4.11 -33.00
CA HIS A 344 -5.37 5.09 -33.95
C HIS A 344 -3.84 5.25 -33.95
N ILE A 345 -3.11 4.18 -33.60
CA ILE A 345 -1.64 4.13 -33.65
C ILE A 345 -1.22 3.58 -35.01
N THR A 346 -1.18 4.44 -36.01
CA THR A 346 -0.97 4.04 -37.43
C THR A 346 0.50 4.01 -37.85
N SER A 347 1.39 4.62 -37.08
CA SER A 347 2.83 4.73 -37.41
C SER A 347 3.69 3.63 -36.78
N CYS A 348 3.08 2.69 -36.04
CA CYS A 348 3.80 1.63 -35.35
C CYS A 348 4.12 0.47 -36.30
N THR A 349 5.38 0.05 -36.31
CA THR A 349 5.86 -1.14 -37.03
C THR A 349 5.89 -2.34 -36.11
N ILE A 350 5.35 -3.47 -36.56
CA ILE A 350 5.48 -4.76 -35.87
C ILE A 350 6.63 -5.53 -36.53
N VAL A 351 7.58 -5.99 -35.70
CA VAL A 351 8.75 -6.78 -36.08
C VAL A 351 8.55 -8.21 -35.57
N THR A 352 8.58 -9.18 -36.47
CA THR A 352 8.30 -10.61 -36.15
C THR A 352 9.52 -11.53 -36.37
N GLU A 353 10.63 -10.97 -36.87
CA GLU A 353 11.87 -11.71 -37.18
C GLU A 353 13.07 -11.10 -36.47
#